data_108b1028f806a7483cc39325ad8d893e
#
_entry.id   108b1028f806a7483cc39325ad8d893e
#
_cell.length_a   1.000
_cell.length_b   1.000
_cell.length_c   1.000
_cell.angle_alpha   90.00
_cell.angle_beta   90.00
_cell.angle_gamma   90.00
#
_symmetry.space_group_name_H-M   'P 1'
#
loop_
_entity.id
_entity.type
_entity.pdbx_description
1 polymer ?
#
loop_
_entity_poly.entity_id
_entity_poly.type
_entity_poly.pdbx_seq_one_letter_code
_entity_poly.pdbx_strand_id
1 'polypeptide(L)'
;VSLPLAASAADPRVTRLDGPPLRLLIVEGNTAESRRALEEAGGTVACVLYERVLRALAPAGSTCVAVFPGDPGGDSLPAGLDWDQIDGIACTGSSLSVYWDRPEVLRQVALHARLFESGRPYFGSCWALQMAAMVAGGTVAANPRGREVGLARKVTLTEAGHAHPLHDGRPPAFDAVTIHGDEVTRPPPGMTCLSGNAMSSVQAAEIRHGNGVFWGVQYHPEFDLREIGRLCRRYQDQLVADGLAADAEAVTRQAEALEALGAAPRRRDLAWRLGVDRDVLDDTRRLTEIRNWIAHQVLPRRLGKPR
;
A
#
# COMPACT_ATOMS: atom_id res chain seq x y z
N VAL A 1 1.96 2.78 -21.21
CA VAL A 1 1.13 3.95 -21.54
C VAL A 1 1.39 4.99 -20.45
N SER A 2 2.00 6.12 -20.83
CA SER A 2 2.22 7.25 -19.90
C SER A 2 0.90 8.02 -19.82
N LEU A 3 0.19 7.91 -18.72
CA LEU A 3 -1.01 8.71 -18.45
C LEU A 3 -0.58 10.13 -18.04
N PRO A 4 -1.12 11.19 -18.66
CA PRO A 4 -0.84 12.54 -18.21
C PRO A 4 -1.58 12.81 -16.89
N LEU A 5 -0.84 12.90 -15.80
CA LEU A 5 -1.36 13.17 -14.46
C LEU A 5 -1.52 14.68 -14.25
N ALA A 6 -2.75 15.11 -13.95
CA ALA A 6 -2.97 16.39 -13.31
C ALA A 6 -2.27 16.38 -11.94
N ALA A 7 -1.26 17.23 -11.78
CA ALA A 7 -0.48 17.34 -10.55
C ALA A 7 -1.39 17.83 -9.41
N SER A 8 -1.81 16.91 -8.54
CA SER A 8 -2.21 17.30 -7.19
C SER A 8 -0.93 17.72 -6.46
N ALA A 9 -0.88 18.96 -5.97
CA ALA A 9 0.28 19.45 -5.25
C ALA A 9 0.53 18.55 -4.03
N ALA A 10 1.73 17.96 -3.95
CA ALA A 10 2.18 17.26 -2.75
C ALA A 10 2.16 18.23 -1.56
N ASP A 11 1.89 17.70 -0.35
CA ASP A 11 2.01 18.51 0.87
C ASP A 11 3.43 19.11 0.91
N PRO A 12 3.57 20.44 1.00
CA PRO A 12 4.89 21.10 1.00
C PRO A 12 5.79 20.68 2.17
N ARG A 13 5.24 20.00 3.18
CA ARG A 13 5.98 19.44 4.32
C ARG A 13 6.67 18.11 4.00
N VAL A 14 6.25 17.40 2.94
CA VAL A 14 6.89 16.16 2.51
C VAL A 14 8.23 16.49 1.87
N THR A 15 9.31 16.20 2.59
CA THR A 15 10.65 16.44 2.09
C THR A 15 11.11 15.28 1.22
N ARG A 16 11.48 15.60 -0.01
CA ARG A 16 12.09 14.67 -0.94
C ARG A 16 13.43 14.17 -0.40
N LEU A 17 13.73 12.89 -0.62
CA LEU A 17 15.02 12.32 -0.28
C LEU A 17 16.12 12.82 -1.22
N ASP A 18 17.32 13.04 -0.67
CA ASP A 18 18.50 13.36 -1.47
C ASP A 18 19.13 12.09 -2.02
N GLY A 19 19.69 12.18 -3.23
CA GLY A 19 20.36 11.05 -3.87
C GLY A 19 20.30 11.07 -5.39
N PRO A 20 20.86 10.05 -6.05
CA PRO A 20 20.76 9.90 -7.49
C PRO A 20 19.33 9.59 -7.92
N PRO A 21 18.93 9.96 -9.14
CA PRO A 21 17.63 9.59 -9.69
C PRO A 21 17.42 8.08 -9.69
N LEU A 22 16.20 7.67 -9.35
CA LEU A 22 15.78 6.27 -9.27
C LEU A 22 14.81 5.94 -10.42
N ARG A 23 14.86 4.70 -10.87
CA ARG A 23 13.83 4.12 -11.73
C ARG A 23 13.04 3.10 -10.94
N LEU A 24 11.77 3.41 -10.66
CA LEU A 24 10.90 2.62 -9.81
C LEU A 24 9.84 1.92 -10.67
N LEU A 25 9.63 0.63 -10.41
CA LEU A 25 8.54 -0.14 -11.00
C LEU A 25 7.34 -0.14 -10.06
N ILE A 26 6.16 0.12 -10.61
CA ILE A 26 4.89 -0.02 -9.91
C ILE A 26 4.16 -1.23 -10.48
N VAL A 27 3.79 -2.17 -9.62
CA VAL A 27 2.97 -3.33 -9.99
C VAL A 27 1.54 -3.06 -9.54
N GLU A 28 0.64 -2.85 -10.50
CA GLU A 28 -0.79 -2.61 -10.24
C GLU A 28 -1.51 -3.93 -10.01
N GLY A 29 -2.05 -4.13 -8.80
CA GLY A 29 -2.72 -5.37 -8.40
C GLY A 29 -4.14 -5.54 -8.95
N ASN A 30 -4.80 -4.47 -9.40
CA ASN A 30 -6.17 -4.52 -9.91
C ASN A 30 -6.22 -4.85 -11.40
N THR A 31 -7.30 -5.54 -11.81
CA THR A 31 -7.63 -5.76 -13.21
C THR A 31 -8.12 -4.46 -13.89
N ALA A 32 -8.11 -4.42 -15.23
CA ALA A 32 -8.65 -3.29 -15.99
C ALA A 32 -10.11 -2.98 -15.63
N GLU A 33 -10.93 -4.01 -15.39
CA GLU A 33 -12.32 -3.86 -14.96
C GLU A 33 -12.39 -3.19 -13.59
N SER A 34 -11.60 -3.66 -12.61
CA SER A 34 -11.59 -3.09 -11.26
C SER A 34 -11.09 -1.64 -11.24
N ARG A 35 -10.09 -1.31 -12.10
CA ARG A 35 -9.60 0.07 -12.23
C ARG A 35 -10.68 1.00 -12.80
N ARG A 36 -11.41 0.58 -13.84
CA ARG A 36 -12.54 1.35 -14.40
C ARG A 36 -13.64 1.57 -13.37
N ALA A 37 -14.05 0.52 -12.67
CA ALA A 37 -15.06 0.63 -11.62
C ALA A 37 -14.63 1.57 -10.48
N LEU A 38 -13.33 1.64 -10.19
CA LEU A 38 -12.79 2.59 -9.21
C LEU A 38 -12.89 4.03 -9.72
N GLU A 39 -12.51 4.29 -10.97
CA GLU A 39 -12.60 5.61 -11.61
C GLU A 39 -14.06 6.10 -11.73
N GLU A 40 -14.99 5.21 -12.12
CA GLU A 40 -16.43 5.49 -12.17
C GLU A 40 -17.00 5.86 -10.79
N ALA A 41 -16.46 5.27 -9.72
CA ALA A 41 -16.80 5.66 -8.34
C ALA A 41 -16.08 6.94 -7.85
N GLY A 42 -15.31 7.61 -8.72
CA GLY A 42 -14.55 8.82 -8.40
C GLY A 42 -13.24 8.58 -7.63
N GLY A 43 -12.83 7.32 -7.47
CA GLY A 43 -11.56 6.95 -6.86
C GLY A 43 -10.37 7.11 -7.81
N THR A 44 -9.16 7.06 -7.26
CA THR A 44 -7.93 7.14 -8.02
C THR A 44 -7.32 5.75 -8.19
N VAL A 45 -6.90 5.38 -9.41
CA VAL A 45 -6.23 4.10 -9.66
C VAL A 45 -4.98 3.96 -8.79
N ALA A 46 -4.78 2.79 -8.20
CA ALA A 46 -3.76 2.59 -7.16
C ALA A 46 -2.33 2.87 -7.65
N CYS A 47 -1.96 2.49 -8.87
CA CYS A 47 -0.64 2.82 -9.44
C CYS A 47 -0.44 4.34 -9.61
N VAL A 48 -1.50 5.11 -9.83
CA VAL A 48 -1.45 6.58 -9.92
C VAL A 48 -1.18 7.18 -8.54
N LEU A 49 -1.78 6.64 -7.48
CA LEU A 49 -1.50 7.06 -6.10
C LEU A 49 -0.06 6.75 -5.71
N TYR A 50 0.41 5.54 -6.01
CA TYR A 50 1.80 5.16 -5.77
C TYR A 50 2.78 6.04 -6.55
N GLU A 51 2.53 6.30 -7.84
CA GLU A 51 3.39 7.18 -8.63
C GLU A 51 3.48 8.58 -8.02
N ARG A 52 2.35 9.15 -7.58
CA ARG A 52 2.29 10.46 -6.92
C ARG A 52 3.17 10.49 -5.65
N VAL A 53 3.02 9.48 -4.79
CA VAL A 53 3.77 9.36 -3.54
C VAL A 53 5.27 9.15 -3.81
N LEU A 54 5.61 8.23 -4.71
CA LEU A 54 6.99 7.94 -5.06
C LEU A 54 7.70 9.16 -5.67
N ARG A 55 7.04 9.91 -6.55
CA ARG A 55 7.59 11.16 -7.12
C ARG A 55 7.75 12.26 -6.08
N ALA A 56 6.93 12.28 -5.03
CA ALA A 56 7.07 13.24 -3.94
C ALA A 56 8.25 12.91 -3.02
N LEU A 57 8.52 11.63 -2.77
CA LEU A 57 9.52 11.15 -1.81
C LEU A 57 10.89 10.88 -2.44
N ALA A 58 10.93 10.31 -3.64
CA ALA A 58 12.19 9.91 -4.30
C ALA A 58 13.04 11.12 -4.73
N PRO A 59 14.37 10.96 -4.92
CA PRO A 59 15.26 12.00 -5.42
C PRO A 59 14.78 12.67 -6.70
N ALA A 60 15.20 13.90 -6.93
CA ALA A 60 14.86 14.65 -8.13
C ALA A 60 15.26 13.89 -9.41
N GLY A 61 14.42 13.93 -10.45
CA GLY A 61 14.67 13.23 -11.71
C GLY A 61 14.30 11.73 -11.68
N SER A 62 13.81 11.19 -10.56
CA SER A 62 13.33 9.80 -10.49
C SER A 62 12.10 9.59 -11.39
N THR A 63 12.01 8.37 -11.95
CA THR A 63 10.93 7.98 -12.88
C THR A 63 10.19 6.75 -12.35
N CYS A 64 8.91 6.65 -12.68
CA CYS A 64 8.08 5.49 -12.39
C CYS A 64 7.57 4.86 -13.69
N VAL A 65 7.50 3.54 -13.71
CA VAL A 65 6.92 2.73 -14.79
C VAL A 65 5.93 1.78 -14.16
N ALA A 66 4.75 1.59 -14.75
CA ALA A 66 3.73 0.68 -14.23
C ALA A 66 3.56 -0.55 -15.14
N VAL A 67 3.32 -1.71 -14.51
CA VAL A 67 2.91 -2.97 -15.14
C VAL A 67 1.58 -3.43 -14.52
N PHE A 68 0.79 -4.18 -15.29
CA PHE A 68 -0.62 -4.51 -14.99
C PHE A 68 -0.85 -6.03 -15.04
N PRO A 69 -0.23 -6.84 -14.18
CA PRO A 69 -0.27 -8.31 -14.28
C PRO A 69 -1.66 -8.91 -14.07
N GLY A 70 -2.61 -8.15 -13.52
CA GLY A 70 -4.03 -8.52 -13.51
C GLY A 70 -4.61 -8.66 -14.91
N ASP A 71 -4.05 -7.99 -15.91
CA ASP A 71 -4.52 -8.04 -17.30
C ASP A 71 -3.71 -9.05 -18.12
N PRO A 72 -4.30 -9.66 -19.16
CA PRO A 72 -3.57 -10.54 -20.08
C PRO A 72 -2.38 -9.83 -20.74
N GLY A 73 -1.16 -10.40 -20.61
CA GLY A 73 0.09 -9.83 -21.15
C GLY A 73 0.60 -8.58 -20.44
N GLY A 74 -0.01 -8.20 -19.32
CA GLY A 74 0.36 -7.00 -18.55
C GLY A 74 1.49 -7.21 -17.54
N ASP A 75 2.09 -8.40 -17.47
CA ASP A 75 3.14 -8.78 -16.53
C ASP A 75 4.57 -8.58 -17.07
N SER A 76 4.68 -8.04 -18.29
CA SER A 76 5.96 -7.76 -18.95
C SER A 76 6.39 -6.31 -18.73
N LEU A 77 7.71 -6.09 -18.58
CA LEU A 77 8.26 -4.75 -18.61
C LEU A 77 8.02 -4.11 -19.99
N PRO A 78 7.86 -2.78 -20.06
CA PRO A 78 7.80 -2.07 -21.33
C PRO A 78 9.02 -2.35 -22.21
N ALA A 79 8.83 -2.31 -23.53
CA ALA A 79 9.90 -2.53 -24.50
C ALA A 79 11.10 -1.60 -24.23
N GLY A 80 12.30 -2.18 -24.23
CA GLY A 80 13.55 -1.45 -23.99
C GLY A 80 13.86 -1.21 -22.50
N LEU A 81 13.09 -1.78 -21.59
CA LEU A 81 13.37 -1.73 -20.16
C LEU A 81 13.71 -3.15 -19.64
N ASP A 82 14.86 -3.29 -19.03
CA ASP A 82 15.32 -4.52 -18.41
C ASP A 82 15.23 -4.45 -16.87
N TRP A 83 15.11 -5.62 -16.24
CA TRP A 83 15.06 -5.73 -14.79
C TRP A 83 16.25 -5.06 -14.10
N ASP A 84 17.44 -5.14 -14.72
CA ASP A 84 18.67 -4.54 -14.17
C ASP A 84 18.63 -3.00 -14.09
N GLN A 85 17.73 -2.39 -14.83
CA GLN A 85 17.54 -0.95 -14.80
C GLN A 85 16.54 -0.48 -13.72
N ILE A 86 15.87 -1.41 -13.03
CA ILE A 86 14.93 -1.09 -11.95
C ILE A 86 15.68 -1.02 -10.61
N ASP A 87 15.56 0.09 -9.91
CA ASP A 87 16.18 0.32 -8.61
C ASP A 87 15.33 -0.22 -7.45
N GLY A 88 14.01 -0.14 -7.56
CA GLY A 88 13.06 -0.63 -6.55
C GLY A 88 11.68 -0.91 -7.14
N ILE A 89 10.92 -1.77 -6.47
CA ILE A 89 9.61 -2.27 -6.91
C ILE A 89 8.57 -1.98 -5.83
N ALA A 90 7.51 -1.25 -6.19
CA ALA A 90 6.37 -0.96 -5.32
C ALA A 90 5.12 -1.64 -5.87
N CYS A 91 4.41 -2.41 -5.02
CA CYS A 91 3.20 -3.14 -5.41
C CYS A 91 1.97 -2.59 -4.69
N THR A 92 0.90 -2.40 -5.44
CA THR A 92 -0.34 -1.81 -4.92
C THR A 92 -1.20 -2.84 -4.19
N GLY A 93 -2.22 -2.35 -3.48
CA GLY A 93 -3.36 -3.14 -3.07
C GLY A 93 -4.20 -3.63 -4.27
N SER A 94 -5.13 -4.54 -4.01
CA SER A 94 -6.10 -5.05 -5.00
C SER A 94 -7.43 -5.40 -4.34
N SER A 95 -8.50 -5.42 -5.15
CA SER A 95 -9.82 -5.93 -4.76
C SER A 95 -9.96 -7.45 -4.91
N LEU A 96 -8.92 -8.14 -5.37
CA LEU A 96 -8.89 -9.60 -5.51
C LEU A 96 -8.53 -10.26 -4.16
N SER A 97 -8.80 -11.56 -4.02
CA SER A 97 -8.23 -12.39 -2.94
C SER A 97 -7.13 -13.29 -3.49
N VAL A 98 -5.98 -13.33 -2.80
CA VAL A 98 -4.76 -14.03 -3.27
C VAL A 98 -4.93 -15.54 -3.42
N TYR A 99 -5.92 -16.12 -2.75
CA TYR A 99 -6.25 -17.54 -2.77
C TYR A 99 -7.29 -17.92 -3.84
N TRP A 100 -7.71 -16.99 -4.70
CA TRP A 100 -8.60 -17.31 -5.82
C TRP A 100 -7.83 -18.01 -6.94
N ASP A 101 -8.35 -19.14 -7.40
CA ASP A 101 -7.85 -19.84 -8.59
C ASP A 101 -8.40 -19.17 -9.86
N ARG A 102 -7.82 -18.00 -10.18
CA ARG A 102 -8.21 -17.18 -11.34
C ARG A 102 -6.96 -16.75 -12.12
N PRO A 103 -7.03 -16.65 -13.45
CA PRO A 103 -5.89 -16.30 -14.29
C PRO A 103 -5.19 -14.99 -13.88
N GLU A 104 -5.95 -13.96 -13.49
CA GLU A 104 -5.43 -12.66 -13.04
C GLU A 104 -4.68 -12.75 -11.71
N VAL A 105 -5.02 -13.70 -10.84
CA VAL A 105 -4.29 -13.97 -9.59
C VAL A 105 -3.05 -14.79 -9.88
N LEU A 106 -3.18 -15.88 -10.66
CA LEU A 106 -2.07 -16.77 -10.98
C LEU A 106 -0.93 -16.06 -11.72
N ARG A 107 -1.23 -15.14 -12.65
CA ARG A 107 -0.21 -14.29 -13.28
C ARG A 107 0.55 -13.45 -12.26
N GLN A 108 -0.15 -12.91 -11.27
CA GLN A 108 0.47 -12.12 -10.20
C GLN A 108 1.32 -12.99 -9.27
N VAL A 109 0.88 -14.21 -8.93
CA VAL A 109 1.71 -15.18 -8.19
C VAL A 109 3.03 -15.43 -8.91
N ALA A 110 2.97 -15.72 -10.21
CA ALA A 110 4.16 -15.95 -11.03
C ALA A 110 5.08 -14.71 -11.10
N LEU A 111 4.50 -13.52 -11.20
CA LEU A 111 5.28 -12.28 -11.18
C LEU A 111 5.96 -12.08 -9.83
N HIS A 112 5.22 -12.20 -8.71
CA HIS A 112 5.77 -11.98 -7.37
C HIS A 112 6.89 -12.98 -7.02
N ALA A 113 6.84 -14.23 -7.52
CA ALA A 113 7.95 -15.15 -7.42
C ALA A 113 9.22 -14.60 -8.13
N ARG A 114 9.06 -14.07 -9.36
CA ARG A 114 10.17 -13.43 -10.10
C ARG A 114 10.69 -12.17 -9.38
N LEU A 115 9.81 -11.41 -8.69
CA LEU A 115 10.25 -10.24 -7.90
C LEU A 115 11.19 -10.66 -6.77
N PHE A 116 10.87 -11.72 -6.04
CA PHE A 116 11.78 -12.28 -5.03
C PHE A 116 13.10 -12.77 -5.64
N GLU A 117 13.06 -13.49 -6.75
CA GLU A 117 14.26 -13.97 -7.45
C GLU A 117 15.15 -12.81 -7.93
N SER A 118 14.56 -11.68 -8.33
CA SER A 118 15.31 -10.51 -8.80
C SER A 118 16.23 -9.90 -7.75
N GLY A 119 15.97 -10.17 -6.47
CA GLY A 119 16.68 -9.57 -5.33
C GLY A 119 16.62 -8.04 -5.31
N ARG A 120 15.67 -7.40 -6.00
CA ARG A 120 15.46 -5.94 -5.96
C ARG A 120 14.75 -5.53 -4.68
N PRO A 121 14.99 -4.30 -4.15
CA PRO A 121 14.16 -3.75 -3.10
C PRO A 121 12.67 -3.80 -3.49
N TYR A 122 11.86 -4.42 -2.63
CA TYR A 122 10.48 -4.74 -2.96
C TYR A 122 9.57 -4.35 -1.79
N PHE A 123 8.59 -3.50 -2.05
CA PHE A 123 7.64 -2.98 -1.06
C PHE A 123 6.20 -3.13 -1.56
N GLY A 124 5.24 -3.18 -0.65
CA GLY A 124 3.84 -3.08 -1.03
C GLY A 124 2.86 -2.97 0.13
N SER A 125 1.62 -2.60 -0.19
CA SER A 125 0.52 -2.44 0.75
C SER A 125 -0.59 -3.47 0.50
N CYS A 126 -1.28 -3.87 1.56
CA CYS A 126 -2.49 -4.71 1.59
C CYS A 126 -2.32 -6.01 0.80
N TRP A 127 -2.94 -6.13 -0.38
CA TRP A 127 -2.81 -7.25 -1.30
C TRP A 127 -1.35 -7.68 -1.53
N ALA A 128 -0.43 -6.72 -1.69
CA ALA A 128 0.96 -7.04 -1.95
C ALA A 128 1.64 -7.74 -0.77
N LEU A 129 1.32 -7.38 0.48
CA LEU A 129 1.78 -8.11 1.66
C LEU A 129 1.23 -9.53 1.68
N GLN A 130 -0.05 -9.68 1.39
CA GLN A 130 -0.72 -10.99 1.36
C GLN A 130 -0.14 -11.87 0.23
N MET A 131 0.08 -11.30 -0.95
CA MET A 131 0.69 -11.99 -2.10
C MET A 131 2.13 -12.42 -1.79
N ALA A 132 2.94 -11.53 -1.23
CA ALA A 132 4.31 -11.85 -0.83
C ALA A 132 4.35 -12.97 0.23
N ALA A 133 3.45 -12.92 1.22
CA ALA A 133 3.34 -13.96 2.24
C ALA A 133 2.95 -15.32 1.63
N MET A 134 1.97 -15.34 0.72
CA MET A 134 1.53 -16.57 0.06
C MET A 134 2.63 -17.17 -0.82
N VAL A 135 3.30 -16.36 -1.64
CA VAL A 135 4.39 -16.80 -2.52
C VAL A 135 5.57 -17.35 -1.71
N ALA A 136 5.83 -16.78 -0.54
CA ALA A 136 6.87 -17.27 0.37
C ALA A 136 6.46 -18.52 1.20
N GLY A 137 5.25 -19.08 0.97
CA GLY A 137 4.77 -20.30 1.61
C GLY A 137 3.91 -20.09 2.86
N GLY A 138 3.42 -18.88 3.09
CA GLY A 138 2.42 -18.52 4.10
C GLY A 138 1.00 -18.90 3.70
N THR A 139 0.04 -18.50 4.53
CA THR A 139 -1.39 -18.67 4.26
C THR A 139 -2.12 -17.35 4.49
N VAL A 140 -3.01 -17.01 3.57
CA VAL A 140 -3.91 -15.87 3.63
C VAL A 140 -5.35 -16.38 3.60
N ALA A 141 -6.22 -15.80 4.38
CA ALA A 141 -7.64 -16.13 4.39
C ALA A 141 -8.46 -14.90 4.81
N ALA A 142 -9.78 -15.00 4.64
CA ALA A 142 -10.70 -14.02 5.15
C ALA A 142 -10.50 -13.83 6.66
N ASN A 143 -10.46 -12.58 7.10
CA ASN A 143 -10.30 -12.25 8.51
C ASN A 143 -11.56 -12.67 9.29
N PRO A 144 -11.46 -13.56 10.30
CA PRO A 144 -12.61 -14.02 11.07
C PRO A 144 -13.26 -12.91 11.90
N ARG A 145 -12.56 -11.77 12.11
CA ARG A 145 -13.09 -10.57 12.78
C ARG A 145 -13.83 -9.64 11.84
N GLY A 146 -13.91 -9.99 10.54
CA GLY A 146 -14.51 -9.16 9.50
C GLY A 146 -13.53 -8.17 8.88
N ARG A 147 -14.08 -7.23 8.14
CA ARG A 147 -13.33 -6.21 7.40
C ARG A 147 -12.83 -5.11 8.34
N GLU A 148 -11.58 -4.70 8.14
CA GLU A 148 -11.05 -3.46 8.71
C GLU A 148 -11.11 -2.36 7.64
N VAL A 149 -11.84 -1.26 7.93
CA VAL A 149 -12.07 -0.19 6.95
C VAL A 149 -12.02 1.20 7.59
N GLY A 150 -11.53 2.15 6.83
CA GLY A 150 -11.33 3.54 7.27
C GLY A 150 -9.98 3.69 7.96
N LEU A 151 -9.89 3.25 9.21
CA LEU A 151 -8.70 3.38 10.03
C LEU A 151 -8.33 2.07 10.74
N ALA A 152 -7.11 1.60 10.50
CA ALA A 152 -6.46 0.61 11.35
C ALA A 152 -6.05 1.29 12.65
N ARG A 153 -6.76 0.96 13.71
CA ARG A 153 -6.57 1.58 15.01
C ARG A 153 -5.51 0.86 15.82
N LYS A 154 -4.67 1.66 16.51
CA LYS A 154 -3.67 1.14 17.45
C LYS A 154 -2.77 0.07 16.83
N VAL A 155 -2.29 0.33 15.61
CA VAL A 155 -1.20 -0.46 15.04
C VAL A 155 -0.01 -0.34 15.96
N THR A 156 0.36 -1.43 16.63
CA THR A 156 1.39 -1.46 17.67
C THR A 156 2.63 -2.19 17.14
N LEU A 157 3.79 -1.57 17.30
CA LEU A 157 5.06 -2.15 16.91
C LEU A 157 5.41 -3.35 17.80
N THR A 158 5.92 -4.42 17.18
CA THR A 158 6.59 -5.51 17.91
C THR A 158 7.99 -5.06 18.35
N GLU A 159 8.67 -5.87 19.17
CA GLU A 159 10.08 -5.62 19.51
C GLU A 159 10.94 -5.52 18.23
N ALA A 160 10.74 -6.43 17.28
CA ALA A 160 11.40 -6.38 15.98
C ALA A 160 11.02 -5.11 15.20
N GLY A 161 9.75 -4.70 15.27
CA GLY A 161 9.25 -3.49 14.62
C GLY A 161 9.87 -2.21 15.14
N HIS A 162 10.16 -2.14 16.44
CA HIS A 162 10.87 -1.01 17.05
C HIS A 162 12.32 -0.87 16.57
N ALA A 163 12.97 -1.99 16.28
CA ALA A 163 14.36 -2.01 15.80
C ALA A 163 14.47 -1.96 14.27
N HIS A 164 13.35 -2.04 13.55
CA HIS A 164 13.35 -2.18 12.10
C HIS A 164 13.28 -0.84 11.37
N PRO A 165 14.16 -0.57 10.39
CA PRO A 165 14.22 0.71 9.70
C PRO A 165 12.95 1.08 8.92
N LEU A 166 12.05 0.12 8.61
CA LEU A 166 10.74 0.43 8.03
C LEU A 166 9.94 1.41 8.90
N HIS A 167 10.07 1.32 10.23
CA HIS A 167 9.32 2.12 11.18
C HIS A 167 10.13 3.26 11.83
N ASP A 168 11.31 3.59 11.29
CA ASP A 168 12.10 4.74 11.79
C ASP A 168 11.24 6.01 11.81
N GLY A 169 11.14 6.63 13.00
CA GLY A 169 10.31 7.82 13.22
C GLY A 169 8.84 7.54 13.55
N ARG A 170 8.38 6.28 13.57
CA ARG A 170 7.05 5.92 14.05
C ARG A 170 6.98 5.90 15.58
N PRO A 171 5.86 6.32 16.18
CA PRO A 171 5.60 6.06 17.59
C PRO A 171 5.35 4.56 17.83
N PRO A 172 5.44 4.08 19.08
CA PRO A 172 5.18 2.68 19.43
C PRO A 172 3.81 2.16 19.02
N ALA A 173 2.82 3.03 18.94
CA ALA A 173 1.48 2.75 18.43
C ALA A 173 0.97 3.96 17.65
N PHE A 174 0.28 3.70 16.55
CA PHE A 174 -0.25 4.72 15.64
C PHE A 174 -1.53 4.23 14.95
N ASP A 175 -2.25 5.16 14.35
CA ASP A 175 -3.39 4.86 13.49
C ASP A 175 -2.98 5.02 12.00
N ALA A 176 -3.55 4.18 11.11
CA ALA A 176 -3.27 4.23 9.67
C ALA A 176 -4.55 4.11 8.84
N VAL A 177 -4.53 4.61 7.60
CA VAL A 177 -5.66 4.41 6.66
C VAL A 177 -5.65 2.97 6.16
N THR A 178 -6.81 2.31 6.15
CA THR A 178 -6.91 0.90 5.77
C THR A 178 -8.23 0.53 5.12
N ILE A 179 -8.18 -0.51 4.29
CA ILE A 179 -9.34 -1.28 3.83
C ILE A 179 -8.87 -2.67 3.42
N HIS A 180 -9.26 -3.69 4.18
CA HIS A 180 -9.01 -5.10 3.83
C HIS A 180 -10.01 -6.03 4.51
N GLY A 181 -10.32 -7.16 3.87
CA GLY A 181 -11.15 -8.23 4.43
C GLY A 181 -10.37 -9.52 4.68
N ASP A 182 -9.17 -9.63 4.10
CA ASP A 182 -8.29 -10.78 4.23
C ASP A 182 -7.08 -10.42 5.11
N GLU A 183 -6.45 -11.44 5.72
CA GLU A 183 -5.24 -11.30 6.53
C GLU A 183 -4.27 -12.47 6.33
N VAL A 184 -3.00 -12.27 6.67
CA VAL A 184 -2.01 -13.36 6.76
C VAL A 184 -2.31 -14.16 8.03
N THR A 185 -2.87 -15.37 7.87
CA THR A 185 -3.26 -16.25 8.98
C THR A 185 -2.14 -17.18 9.44
N ARG A 186 -1.22 -17.53 8.54
CA ARG A 186 0.01 -18.27 8.86
C ARG A 186 1.21 -17.61 8.19
N PRO A 187 2.11 -17.01 8.99
CA PRO A 187 3.35 -16.43 8.47
C PRO A 187 4.18 -17.44 7.67
N PRO A 188 4.79 -17.04 6.53
CA PRO A 188 5.73 -17.87 5.83
C PRO A 188 7.04 -18.00 6.60
N PRO A 189 7.86 -19.05 6.30
CA PRO A 189 9.25 -19.07 6.73
C PRO A 189 9.99 -17.79 6.29
N GLY A 190 10.82 -17.24 7.17
CA GLY A 190 11.58 -16.02 6.88
C GLY A 190 10.78 -14.71 7.02
N MET A 191 9.56 -14.76 7.53
CA MET A 191 8.80 -13.57 7.87
C MET A 191 9.12 -13.09 9.28
N THR A 192 9.38 -11.79 9.42
CA THR A 192 9.44 -11.06 10.70
C THR A 192 8.21 -10.14 10.76
N CYS A 193 7.32 -10.38 11.72
CA CYS A 193 6.19 -9.49 11.99
C CYS A 193 6.70 -8.24 12.68
N LEU A 194 6.39 -7.07 12.13
CA LEU A 194 6.87 -5.77 12.60
C LEU A 194 5.80 -4.98 13.36
N SER A 195 4.53 -5.17 13.04
CA SER A 195 3.42 -4.56 13.77
C SER A 195 2.13 -5.35 13.61
N GLY A 196 1.20 -5.17 14.55
CA GLY A 196 -0.13 -5.76 14.55
C GLY A 196 -1.12 -4.90 15.32
N ASN A 197 -2.41 -5.24 15.24
CA ASN A 197 -3.46 -4.63 16.03
C ASN A 197 -4.54 -5.65 16.42
N ALA A 198 -5.66 -5.21 17.00
CA ALA A 198 -6.74 -6.08 17.41
C ALA A 198 -7.46 -6.76 16.23
N MET A 199 -7.40 -6.17 15.03
CA MET A 199 -8.06 -6.70 13.83
C MET A 199 -7.18 -7.68 13.05
N SER A 200 -5.89 -7.41 12.93
CA SER A 200 -4.94 -8.31 12.26
C SER A 200 -3.63 -8.40 13.03
N SER A 201 -3.15 -9.62 13.23
CA SER A 201 -1.88 -9.86 13.92
C SER A 201 -0.67 -9.43 13.08
N VAL A 202 -0.84 -9.24 11.76
CA VAL A 202 0.19 -8.81 10.83
C VAL A 202 -0.28 -7.53 10.13
N GLN A 203 0.15 -6.39 10.66
CA GLN A 203 -0.07 -5.08 10.04
C GLN A 203 1.15 -4.57 9.27
N ALA A 204 2.36 -5.07 9.60
CA ALA A 204 3.56 -4.87 8.81
C ALA A 204 4.51 -6.05 8.97
N ALA A 205 5.29 -6.33 7.93
CA ALA A 205 6.26 -7.41 7.94
C ALA A 205 7.45 -7.15 7.02
N GLU A 206 8.61 -7.75 7.38
CA GLU A 206 9.67 -8.11 6.46
C GLU A 206 9.52 -9.58 6.09
N ILE A 207 9.62 -9.92 4.79
CA ILE A 207 9.62 -11.30 4.30
C ILE A 207 10.89 -11.53 3.49
N ARG A 208 11.72 -12.48 3.94
CA ARG A 208 12.89 -12.95 3.22
C ARG A 208 12.55 -14.26 2.52
N HIS A 209 12.67 -14.28 1.19
CA HIS A 209 12.40 -15.45 0.38
C HIS A 209 13.33 -15.49 -0.83
N GLY A 210 14.03 -16.64 -1.05
CA GLY A 210 15.04 -16.72 -2.11
C GLY A 210 16.11 -15.63 -1.98
N ASN A 211 16.30 -14.88 -3.03
CA ASN A 211 17.25 -13.76 -3.09
C ASN A 211 16.64 -12.42 -2.65
N GLY A 212 15.32 -12.37 -2.43
CA GLY A 212 14.56 -11.15 -2.23
C GLY A 212 14.25 -10.82 -0.78
N VAL A 213 14.07 -9.54 -0.51
CA VAL A 213 13.57 -9.01 0.77
C VAL A 213 12.40 -8.10 0.45
N PHE A 214 11.23 -8.49 0.89
CA PHE A 214 10.01 -7.70 0.81
C PHE A 214 9.78 -6.97 2.14
N TRP A 215 9.46 -5.69 2.07
CA TRP A 215 8.87 -4.93 3.17
C TRP A 215 7.44 -4.56 2.82
N GLY A 216 6.52 -4.74 3.73
CA GLY A 216 5.13 -4.40 3.43
C GLY A 216 4.27 -4.15 4.63
N VAL A 217 3.12 -3.54 4.34
CA VAL A 217 2.11 -3.17 5.32
C VAL A 217 0.73 -3.66 4.88
N GLN A 218 -0.16 -3.96 5.84
CA GLN A 218 -1.55 -4.34 5.55
C GLN A 218 -2.42 -3.09 5.31
N TYR A 219 -2.07 -1.97 5.92
CA TYR A 219 -2.72 -0.67 5.72
C TYR A 219 -2.19 0.04 4.47
N HIS A 220 -2.74 1.23 4.17
CA HIS A 220 -2.49 1.98 2.95
C HIS A 220 -1.85 3.35 3.23
N PRO A 221 -0.52 3.46 3.35
CA PRO A 221 0.13 4.76 3.52
C PRO A 221 -0.07 5.68 2.31
N GLU A 222 -0.34 5.13 1.13
CA GLU A 222 -0.61 5.89 -0.09
C GLU A 222 -2.00 6.55 -0.15
N PHE A 223 -2.97 6.11 0.69
CA PHE A 223 -4.30 6.69 0.73
C PHE A 223 -4.37 7.88 1.69
N ASP A 224 -5.02 8.97 1.25
CA ASP A 224 -5.49 10.02 2.12
C ASP A 224 -6.96 9.78 2.54
N LEU A 225 -7.51 10.69 3.39
CA LEU A 225 -8.89 10.55 3.84
C LEU A 225 -9.93 10.74 2.73
N ARG A 226 -9.59 11.46 1.65
CA ARG A 226 -10.49 11.61 0.51
C ARG A 226 -10.59 10.31 -0.27
N GLU A 227 -9.45 9.64 -0.44
CA GLU A 227 -9.42 8.38 -1.18
C GLU A 227 -10.17 7.28 -0.41
N ILE A 228 -9.97 7.16 0.91
CA ILE A 228 -10.72 6.17 1.69
C ILE A 228 -12.22 6.50 1.77
N GLY A 229 -12.62 7.78 1.78
CA GLY A 229 -14.02 8.18 1.67
C GLY A 229 -14.67 7.69 0.37
N ARG A 230 -13.98 7.85 -0.77
CA ARG A 230 -14.43 7.34 -2.09
C ARG A 230 -14.53 5.82 -2.11
N LEU A 231 -13.57 5.13 -1.52
CA LEU A 231 -13.61 3.67 -1.40
C LEU A 231 -14.78 3.21 -0.51
N CYS A 232 -15.10 3.91 0.58
CA CYS A 232 -16.30 3.60 1.37
C CYS A 232 -17.57 3.69 0.50
N ARG A 233 -17.71 4.69 -0.36
CA ARG A 233 -18.86 4.77 -1.29
C ARG A 233 -18.88 3.60 -2.27
N ARG A 234 -17.73 3.25 -2.85
CA ARG A 234 -17.61 2.12 -3.78
C ARG A 234 -18.05 0.80 -3.16
N TYR A 235 -17.71 0.59 -1.89
CA TYR A 235 -18.02 -0.64 -1.15
C TYR A 235 -19.27 -0.51 -0.26
N GLN A 236 -20.12 0.48 -0.50
CA GLN A 236 -21.26 0.84 0.34
C GLN A 236 -22.14 -0.38 0.66
N ASP A 237 -22.57 -1.11 -0.33
CA ASP A 237 -23.45 -2.28 -0.15
C ASP A 237 -22.76 -3.37 0.68
N GLN A 238 -21.46 -3.57 0.44
CA GLN A 238 -20.66 -4.53 1.18
C GLN A 238 -20.48 -4.12 2.65
N LEU A 239 -20.26 -2.82 2.92
CA LEU A 239 -20.11 -2.31 4.28
C LEU A 239 -21.40 -2.43 5.10
N VAL A 240 -22.55 -2.27 4.46
CA VAL A 240 -23.85 -2.53 5.09
C VAL A 240 -24.05 -4.03 5.32
N ALA A 241 -23.76 -4.88 4.34
CA ALA A 241 -23.85 -6.33 4.45
C ALA A 241 -22.92 -6.91 5.53
N ASP A 242 -21.73 -6.35 5.70
CA ASP A 242 -20.75 -6.72 6.74
C ASP A 242 -21.16 -6.18 8.14
N GLY A 243 -22.26 -5.40 8.24
CA GLY A 243 -22.72 -4.81 9.51
C GLY A 243 -21.86 -3.64 10.03
N LEU A 244 -20.99 -3.08 9.19
CA LEU A 244 -20.11 -1.95 9.53
C LEU A 244 -20.84 -0.60 9.45
N ALA A 245 -21.98 -0.55 8.78
CA ALA A 245 -22.88 0.60 8.72
C ALA A 245 -24.33 0.14 8.77
N ALA A 246 -25.20 0.97 9.34
CA ALA A 246 -26.63 0.65 9.48
C ALA A 246 -27.33 0.61 8.11
N ASP A 247 -26.95 1.51 7.22
CA ASP A 247 -27.53 1.69 5.89
C ASP A 247 -26.58 2.48 4.97
N ALA A 248 -26.95 2.59 3.70
CA ALA A 248 -26.21 3.31 2.66
C ALA A 248 -26.00 4.80 3.00
N GLU A 249 -26.98 5.42 3.65
CA GLU A 249 -26.90 6.83 4.06
C GLU A 249 -25.85 7.05 5.16
N ALA A 250 -25.72 6.10 6.09
CA ALA A 250 -24.67 6.12 7.12
C ALA A 250 -23.27 6.03 6.49
N VAL A 251 -23.09 5.19 5.46
CA VAL A 251 -21.82 5.12 4.70
C VAL A 251 -21.55 6.44 3.99
N THR A 252 -22.56 7.01 3.35
CA THR A 252 -22.45 8.30 2.64
C THR A 252 -22.03 9.42 3.59
N ARG A 253 -22.69 9.56 4.76
CA ARG A 253 -22.34 10.57 5.79
C ARG A 253 -20.93 10.40 6.31
N GLN A 254 -20.48 9.15 6.49
CA GLN A 254 -19.10 8.85 6.92
C GLN A 254 -18.09 9.23 5.85
N ALA A 255 -18.35 8.86 4.58
CA ALA A 255 -17.51 9.19 3.45
C ALA A 255 -17.37 10.72 3.27
N GLU A 256 -18.48 11.47 3.34
CA GLU A 256 -18.47 12.94 3.29
C GLU A 256 -17.64 13.58 4.40
N ALA A 257 -17.74 13.03 5.60
CA ALA A 257 -16.95 13.52 6.73
C ALA A 257 -15.44 13.29 6.53
N LEU A 258 -15.05 12.11 6.01
CA LEU A 258 -13.67 11.77 5.69
C LEU A 258 -13.13 12.69 4.56
N GLU A 259 -13.90 12.83 3.48
CA GLU A 259 -13.56 13.71 2.35
C GLU A 259 -13.42 15.18 2.78
N ALA A 260 -14.36 15.68 3.58
CA ALA A 260 -14.34 17.04 4.10
C ALA A 260 -13.13 17.29 5.01
N LEU A 261 -12.77 16.33 5.87
CA LEU A 261 -11.55 16.43 6.68
C LEU A 261 -10.29 16.35 5.82
N GLY A 262 -10.26 15.46 4.82
CA GLY A 262 -9.15 15.35 3.86
C GLY A 262 -8.95 16.61 3.02
N ALA A 263 -10.04 17.32 2.69
CA ALA A 263 -9.99 18.62 2.00
C ALA A 263 -9.57 19.79 2.92
N ALA A 264 -9.88 19.69 4.21
CA ALA A 264 -9.59 20.72 5.21
C ALA A 264 -9.00 20.11 6.48
N PRO A 265 -7.71 19.67 6.49
CA PRO A 265 -7.10 18.93 7.60
C PRO A 265 -7.04 19.68 8.94
N ARG A 266 -7.32 20.98 8.93
CA ARG A 266 -7.39 21.82 10.14
C ARG A 266 -8.77 21.83 10.82
N ARG A 267 -9.77 21.12 10.28
CA ARG A 267 -11.13 20.98 10.84
C ARG A 267 -11.10 20.11 12.10
N ARG A 268 -10.81 20.73 13.26
CA ARG A 268 -10.70 20.04 14.55
C ARG A 268 -11.99 19.34 14.98
N ASP A 269 -13.14 19.92 14.63
CA ASP A 269 -14.48 19.32 14.85
C ASP A 269 -14.65 17.99 14.12
N LEU A 270 -14.24 17.90 12.85
CA LEU A 270 -14.27 16.67 12.07
C LEU A 270 -13.22 15.67 12.57
N ALA A 271 -11.99 16.12 12.82
CA ALA A 271 -10.93 15.29 13.35
C ALA A 271 -11.34 14.65 14.69
N TRP A 272 -11.94 15.42 15.60
CA TRP A 272 -12.46 14.92 16.87
C TRP A 272 -13.59 13.92 16.67
N ARG A 273 -14.58 14.24 15.82
CA ARG A 273 -15.72 13.35 15.53
C ARG A 273 -15.30 12.01 14.93
N LEU A 274 -14.33 12.04 14.02
CA LEU A 274 -13.82 10.85 13.34
C LEU A 274 -12.73 10.13 14.14
N GLY A 275 -12.25 10.73 15.24
CA GLY A 275 -11.14 10.22 16.03
C GLY A 275 -9.84 10.13 15.23
N VAL A 276 -9.61 11.08 14.32
CA VAL A 276 -8.43 11.15 13.45
C VAL A 276 -7.43 12.17 14.00
N ASP A 277 -6.18 11.80 14.06
CA ASP A 277 -5.09 12.65 14.50
C ASP A 277 -4.01 12.85 13.41
N ARG A 278 -2.85 13.37 13.83
CA ARG A 278 -1.74 13.67 12.94
C ARG A 278 -1.09 12.43 12.30
N ASP A 279 -1.29 11.24 12.84
CA ASP A 279 -0.72 10.01 12.24
C ASP A 279 -1.29 9.76 10.83
N VAL A 280 -2.53 10.22 10.59
CA VAL A 280 -3.23 10.13 9.32
C VAL A 280 -3.24 11.47 8.56
N LEU A 281 -3.39 12.60 9.27
CA LEU A 281 -3.54 13.93 8.67
C LEU A 281 -2.20 14.56 8.22
N ASP A 282 -1.08 14.07 8.74
CA ASP A 282 0.25 14.56 8.40
C ASP A 282 0.92 13.59 7.42
N ASP A 283 1.06 14.02 6.16
CA ASP A 283 1.68 13.21 5.11
C ASP A 283 3.10 12.78 5.46
N THR A 284 3.85 13.57 6.25
CA THR A 284 5.20 13.18 6.68
C THR A 284 5.18 11.96 7.58
N ARG A 285 4.09 11.79 8.36
CA ARG A 285 3.86 10.61 9.19
C ARG A 285 3.23 9.48 8.41
N ARG A 286 2.16 9.78 7.68
CA ARG A 286 1.41 8.77 6.92
C ARG A 286 2.30 8.01 5.93
N LEU A 287 3.25 8.69 5.29
CA LEU A 287 4.15 8.14 4.26
C LEU A 287 5.45 7.56 4.80
N THR A 288 5.60 7.42 6.12
CA THR A 288 6.85 6.97 6.78
C THR A 288 7.39 5.69 6.17
N GLU A 289 6.59 4.65 5.99
CA GLU A 289 7.05 3.34 5.53
C GLU A 289 7.56 3.38 4.09
N ILE A 290 6.86 4.09 3.19
CA ILE A 290 7.31 4.24 1.79
C ILE A 290 8.61 5.05 1.75
N ARG A 291 8.70 6.12 2.54
CA ARG A 291 9.91 6.93 2.65
C ARG A 291 11.09 6.11 3.15
N ASN A 292 10.88 5.34 4.22
CA ASN A 292 11.91 4.52 4.83
C ASN A 292 12.35 3.37 3.92
N TRP A 293 11.42 2.75 3.17
CA TRP A 293 11.79 1.77 2.15
C TRP A 293 12.72 2.36 1.09
N ILE A 294 12.43 3.56 0.58
CA ILE A 294 13.31 4.23 -0.39
C ILE A 294 14.66 4.53 0.25
N ALA A 295 14.67 5.08 1.47
CA ALA A 295 15.88 5.52 2.16
C ALA A 295 16.80 4.37 2.58
N HIS A 296 16.24 3.25 3.03
CA HIS A 296 17.00 2.15 3.64
C HIS A 296 17.20 0.93 2.74
N GLN A 297 16.40 0.78 1.68
CA GLN A 297 16.59 -0.33 0.72
C GLN A 297 16.99 0.15 -0.68
N VAL A 298 16.24 1.10 -1.26
CA VAL A 298 16.42 1.47 -2.68
C VAL A 298 17.69 2.30 -2.88
N LEU A 299 17.85 3.38 -2.13
CA LEU A 299 19.01 4.27 -2.25
C LEU A 299 20.34 3.60 -1.90
N PRO A 300 20.46 2.80 -0.79
CA PRO A 300 21.70 2.07 -0.51
C PRO A 300 22.10 1.14 -1.66
N ARG A 301 21.15 0.37 -2.22
CA ARG A 301 21.42 -0.50 -3.36
C ARG A 301 21.87 0.30 -4.58
N ARG A 302 21.20 1.39 -4.93
CA ARG A 302 21.57 2.28 -6.05
C ARG A 302 22.99 2.84 -5.91
N LEU A 303 23.43 3.06 -4.66
CA LEU A 303 24.77 3.56 -4.32
C LEU A 303 25.81 2.44 -4.18
N GLY A 304 25.46 1.16 -4.43
CA GLY A 304 26.37 0.02 -4.29
C GLY A 304 26.76 -0.29 -2.84
N LYS A 305 25.99 0.18 -1.85
CA LYS A 305 26.24 -0.13 -0.44
C LYS A 305 25.74 -1.55 -0.12
N PRO A 306 26.45 -2.34 0.70
CA PRO A 306 25.95 -3.63 1.18
C PRO A 306 24.65 -3.45 1.99
N ARG A 307 23.80 -4.49 1.94
CA ARG A 307 22.55 -4.57 2.72
C ARG A 307 22.83 -4.88 4.19
#